data_5ba036e5c4939ad5efc4a65a601b644f
#
_entry.id   5ba036e5c4939ad5efc4a65a601b644f
#
_cell.length_a   1.000
_cell.length_b   1.000
_cell.length_c   1.000
_cell.angle_alpha   90.00
_cell.angle_beta   90.00
_cell.angle_gamma   90.00
#
_symmetry.space_group_name_H-M   'P 1'
#
loop_
_entity.id
_entity.type
_entity.pdbx_description
1 polymer ?
#
loop_
_entity_poly.entity_id
_entity_poly.type
_entity_poly.pdbx_seq_one_letter_code
_entity_poly.pdbx_strand_id
1 'polypeptide(L)'
;MADSAALLVDHILPPVDMRQWVISFPFQLRFLFANYPAVMSKVLGIFTRLISTHLIQKGGAKHSTARTGAVTFIQRFGSALNLNIHFHMLFIDGIYIDGFNKEKQVFKRVKAPTTTELNALVHKLSQRVARFLTKQGLLVEDIDNSNLTLDGLAPDPMQDLYGHSITYRVALGAQRGKKVFTLQTLAPQIEENSDSQVGSMAGFILHAGVATRGNEREKLERVCRYIARPALFEKRLAITGNGNVRYQLKTPYCDGTTDYRRSHVIFTPLDFMAKLAALVPKPRVNLTRFFGVFAPNSQYRITITQEKKPKSRMTSDKGDKWDKTVKEKRQSMTWAKRLKRVFSIDIETCEAC
;
A
#
# COMPACT_ATOMS: atom_id res chain seq x y z
N MET A 1 14.04 3.17 -2.10
CA MET A 1 12.86 4.07 -2.11
C MET A 1 12.90 5.09 -3.23
N ALA A 2 13.95 5.91 -3.33
CA ALA A 2 14.04 6.92 -4.39
C ALA A 2 13.95 6.31 -5.79
N ASP A 3 14.71 5.25 -6.07
CA ASP A 3 14.70 4.57 -7.37
C ASP A 3 13.33 3.99 -7.73
N SER A 4 12.63 3.37 -6.76
CA SER A 4 11.29 2.82 -6.98
C SER A 4 10.27 3.91 -7.25
N ALA A 5 10.33 5.03 -6.51
CA ALA A 5 9.44 6.17 -6.72
C ALA A 5 9.71 6.85 -8.07
N ALA A 6 10.99 7.05 -8.40
CA ALA A 6 11.41 7.59 -9.68
C ALA A 6 10.94 6.70 -10.86
N LEU A 7 11.14 5.37 -10.75
CA LEU A 7 10.66 4.43 -11.76
C LEU A 7 9.14 4.56 -11.99
N LEU A 8 8.38 4.67 -10.92
CA LEU A 8 6.92 4.83 -11.04
C LEU A 8 6.55 6.14 -11.72
N VAL A 9 7.14 7.25 -11.26
CA VAL A 9 6.82 8.58 -11.77
C VAL A 9 7.30 8.76 -13.20
N ASP A 10 8.52 8.33 -13.52
CA ASP A 10 9.11 8.58 -14.83
C ASP A 10 8.60 7.64 -15.94
N HIS A 11 8.18 6.41 -15.58
CA HIS A 11 7.89 5.38 -16.58
C HIS A 11 6.48 4.81 -16.54
N ILE A 12 5.82 4.82 -15.38
CA ILE A 12 4.54 4.12 -15.20
C ILE A 12 3.37 5.11 -15.08
N LEU A 13 3.50 6.11 -14.20
CA LEU A 13 2.41 7.01 -13.89
C LEU A 13 2.37 8.17 -14.91
N PRO A 14 1.28 8.30 -15.70
CA PRO A 14 1.14 9.38 -16.66
C PRO A 14 0.99 10.74 -15.97
N PRO A 15 1.16 11.86 -16.71
CA PRO A 15 0.99 13.22 -16.19
C PRO A 15 -0.50 13.59 -16.09
N VAL A 16 -1.27 12.83 -15.32
CA VAL A 16 -2.69 13.07 -15.02
C VAL A 16 -2.89 13.13 -13.52
N ASP A 17 -4.03 13.64 -13.10
CA ASP A 17 -4.39 13.70 -11.68
C ASP A 17 -4.42 12.31 -11.07
N MET A 18 -3.83 12.17 -9.89
CA MET A 18 -3.75 10.93 -9.14
C MET A 18 -4.32 11.11 -7.74
N ARG A 19 -4.96 10.07 -7.20
CA ARG A 19 -5.46 10.05 -5.83
C ARG A 19 -4.99 8.81 -5.10
N GLN A 20 -4.52 9.01 -3.88
CA GLN A 20 -4.20 7.91 -2.97
C GLN A 20 -5.44 7.47 -2.22
N TRP A 21 -5.73 6.19 -2.29
CA TRP A 21 -6.73 5.50 -1.49
C TRP A 21 -6.02 4.60 -0.50
N VAL A 22 -6.36 4.72 0.77
CA VAL A 22 -5.78 3.88 1.83
C VAL A 22 -6.89 3.13 2.52
N ILE A 23 -6.79 1.79 2.52
CA ILE A 23 -7.74 0.94 3.25
C ILE A 23 -7.03 0.21 4.39
N SER A 24 -7.56 0.37 5.59
CA SER A 24 -7.18 -0.39 6.77
C SER A 24 -8.26 -1.41 7.11
N PHE A 25 -7.86 -2.53 7.69
CA PHE A 25 -8.73 -3.67 7.97
C PHE A 25 -8.84 -3.93 9.48
N PRO A 26 -9.92 -4.56 9.96
CA PRO A 26 -10.03 -5.03 11.33
C PRO A 26 -8.94 -6.07 11.66
N PHE A 27 -8.60 -6.21 12.92
CA PHE A 27 -7.49 -7.06 13.39
C PHE A 27 -7.58 -8.50 12.90
N GLN A 28 -8.79 -9.06 12.91
CA GLN A 28 -9.07 -10.42 12.48
C GLN A 28 -8.66 -10.64 11.00
N LEU A 29 -8.99 -9.68 10.14
CA LEU A 29 -8.61 -9.75 8.74
C LEU A 29 -7.10 -9.56 8.53
N ARG A 30 -6.44 -8.74 9.35
CA ARG A 30 -4.96 -8.60 9.27
C ARG A 30 -4.28 -9.93 9.58
N PHE A 31 -4.78 -10.67 10.58
CA PHE A 31 -4.30 -12.00 10.91
C PHE A 31 -4.53 -12.99 9.76
N LEU A 32 -5.75 -13.01 9.23
CA LEU A 32 -6.10 -13.84 8.07
C LEU A 32 -5.20 -13.56 6.86
N PHE A 33 -4.95 -12.31 6.54
CA PHE A 33 -4.10 -11.92 5.41
C PHE A 33 -2.63 -12.26 5.61
N ALA A 34 -2.14 -12.24 6.83
CA ALA A 34 -0.78 -12.66 7.13
C ALA A 34 -0.60 -14.16 6.88
N ASN A 35 -1.59 -14.96 7.24
CA ASN A 35 -1.59 -16.41 7.08
C ASN A 35 -1.94 -16.86 5.66
N TYR A 36 -2.92 -16.18 5.03
CA TYR A 36 -3.43 -16.53 3.69
C TYR A 36 -3.25 -15.39 2.67
N PRO A 37 -2.06 -15.25 2.06
CA PRO A 37 -1.82 -14.21 1.06
C PRO A 37 -2.73 -14.32 -0.18
N ALA A 38 -3.24 -15.51 -0.48
CA ALA A 38 -4.22 -15.72 -1.55
C ALA A 38 -5.55 -15.01 -1.26
N VAL A 39 -6.04 -15.11 -0.02
CA VAL A 39 -7.25 -14.41 0.46
C VAL A 39 -7.04 -12.90 0.40
N MET A 40 -5.91 -12.41 0.90
CA MET A 40 -5.52 -11.00 0.79
C MET A 40 -5.56 -10.52 -0.66
N SER A 41 -5.05 -11.31 -1.59
CA SER A 41 -5.02 -10.99 -3.03
C SER A 41 -6.43 -10.89 -3.63
N LYS A 42 -7.35 -11.76 -3.22
CA LYS A 42 -8.76 -11.73 -3.67
C LYS A 42 -9.47 -10.51 -3.10
N VAL A 43 -9.27 -10.19 -1.81
CA VAL A 43 -9.84 -8.99 -1.18
C VAL A 43 -9.31 -7.71 -1.84
N LEU A 44 -8.03 -7.65 -2.15
CA LEU A 44 -7.46 -6.54 -2.93
C LEU A 44 -8.13 -6.41 -4.30
N GLY A 45 -8.39 -7.51 -4.99
CA GLY A 45 -9.14 -7.51 -6.26
C GLY A 45 -10.58 -7.03 -6.11
N ILE A 46 -11.27 -7.36 -5.01
CA ILE A 46 -12.62 -6.86 -4.70
C ILE A 46 -12.58 -5.34 -4.52
N PHE A 47 -11.62 -4.85 -3.74
CA PHE A 47 -11.46 -3.43 -3.47
C PHE A 47 -11.14 -2.64 -4.75
N THR A 48 -10.17 -3.11 -5.54
CA THR A 48 -9.77 -2.46 -6.79
C THR A 48 -10.96 -2.33 -7.76
N ARG A 49 -11.74 -3.40 -7.93
CA ARG A 49 -12.93 -3.37 -8.78
C ARG A 49 -14.00 -2.42 -8.26
N LEU A 50 -14.16 -2.35 -6.93
CA LEU A 50 -15.13 -1.45 -6.31
C LEU A 50 -14.80 0.02 -6.60
N ILE A 51 -13.55 0.43 -6.39
CA ILE A 51 -13.08 1.80 -6.67
C ILE A 51 -13.15 2.10 -8.18
N SER A 52 -12.71 1.16 -9.03
CA SER A 52 -12.79 1.32 -10.49
C SER A 52 -14.24 1.53 -10.96
N THR A 53 -15.18 0.75 -10.43
CA THR A 53 -16.60 0.90 -10.74
C THR A 53 -17.14 2.26 -10.30
N HIS A 54 -16.79 2.69 -9.09
CA HIS A 54 -17.17 4.01 -8.56
C HIS A 54 -16.66 5.14 -9.47
N LEU A 55 -15.38 5.12 -9.84
CA LEU A 55 -14.80 6.15 -10.70
C LEU A 55 -15.43 6.18 -12.10
N ILE A 56 -15.70 5.02 -12.71
CA ILE A 56 -16.31 4.92 -14.03
C ILE A 56 -17.76 5.45 -13.99
N GLN A 57 -18.55 5.05 -13.00
CA GLN A 57 -19.94 5.51 -12.83
C GLN A 57 -20.00 7.01 -12.54
N LYS A 58 -19.16 7.50 -11.62
CA LYS A 58 -19.07 8.94 -11.30
C LYS A 58 -18.58 9.77 -12.49
N GLY A 59 -17.75 9.19 -13.35
CA GLY A 59 -17.33 9.78 -14.63
C GLY A 59 -18.42 9.78 -15.70
N GLY A 60 -19.60 9.20 -15.45
CA GLY A 60 -20.70 9.13 -16.40
C GLY A 60 -20.43 8.20 -17.59
N ALA A 61 -19.59 7.17 -17.41
CA ALA A 61 -19.18 6.24 -18.47
C ALA A 61 -19.60 4.80 -18.16
N LYS A 62 -19.50 3.94 -19.17
CA LYS A 62 -19.75 2.49 -19.04
C LYS A 62 -18.42 1.73 -18.94
N HIS A 63 -18.44 0.57 -18.26
CA HIS A 63 -17.27 -0.32 -18.17
C HIS A 63 -16.78 -0.82 -19.54
N SER A 64 -17.64 -0.85 -20.54
CA SER A 64 -17.26 -1.25 -21.90
C SER A 64 -16.36 -0.22 -22.59
N THR A 65 -16.51 1.07 -22.28
CA THR A 65 -15.86 2.19 -22.97
C THR A 65 -14.87 2.97 -22.12
N ALA A 66 -14.82 2.71 -20.81
CA ALA A 66 -13.93 3.44 -19.89
C ALA A 66 -13.07 2.51 -19.06
N ARG A 67 -11.88 3.00 -18.72
CA ARG A 67 -10.87 2.27 -17.95
C ARG A 67 -10.28 3.15 -16.87
N THR A 68 -9.88 2.51 -15.77
CA THR A 68 -9.10 3.14 -14.71
C THR A 68 -7.73 2.46 -14.59
N GLY A 69 -6.86 3.00 -13.77
CA GLY A 69 -5.58 2.38 -13.45
C GLY A 69 -5.15 2.66 -12.04
N ALA A 70 -4.51 1.67 -11.41
CA ALA A 70 -4.00 1.80 -10.08
C ALA A 70 -2.66 1.08 -9.89
N VAL A 71 -1.80 1.66 -9.06
CA VAL A 71 -0.64 0.99 -8.47
C VAL A 71 -0.91 0.82 -6.99
N THR A 72 -0.80 -0.41 -6.50
CA THR A 72 -1.04 -0.76 -5.10
C THR A 72 0.23 -1.18 -4.41
N PHE A 73 0.41 -0.67 -3.20
CA PHE A 73 1.43 -1.09 -2.26
C PHE A 73 0.77 -1.72 -1.04
N ILE A 74 1.08 -2.98 -0.78
CA ILE A 74 0.65 -3.69 0.40
C ILE A 74 1.68 -3.41 1.49
N GLN A 75 1.34 -2.56 2.46
CA GLN A 75 2.17 -2.34 3.63
C GLN A 75 1.77 -3.30 4.75
N ARG A 76 2.76 -3.82 5.48
CA ARG A 76 2.55 -4.80 6.54
C ARG A 76 2.78 -4.26 7.95
N PHE A 77 3.20 -3.01 8.09
CA PHE A 77 3.68 -2.45 9.36
C PHE A 77 2.90 -1.22 9.79
N GLY A 78 2.73 -1.09 11.10
CA GLY A 78 2.25 0.12 11.76
C GLY A 78 3.38 1.00 12.30
N SER A 79 3.01 2.08 13.00
CA SER A 79 3.95 3.07 13.55
C SER A 79 4.89 2.50 14.61
N ALA A 80 4.50 1.44 15.30
CA ALA A 80 5.24 0.80 16.40
C ALA A 80 5.86 -0.55 16.00
N LEU A 81 6.15 -0.78 14.73
CA LEU A 81 6.66 -2.04 14.18
C LEU A 81 5.72 -3.23 14.45
N ASN A 82 4.45 -2.98 14.65
CA ASN A 82 3.44 -4.01 14.74
C ASN A 82 2.99 -4.45 13.35
N LEU A 83 2.54 -5.68 13.22
CA LEU A 83 1.94 -6.17 11.99
C LEU A 83 0.59 -5.48 11.77
N ASN A 84 0.54 -4.66 10.73
CA ASN A 84 -0.64 -3.90 10.32
C ASN A 84 -0.74 -3.91 8.80
N ILE A 85 -1.45 -4.91 8.27
CA ILE A 85 -1.65 -5.04 6.82
C ILE A 85 -2.71 -4.05 6.38
N HIS A 86 -2.32 -3.18 5.46
CA HIS A 86 -3.19 -2.19 4.83
C HIS A 86 -2.71 -1.89 3.41
N PHE A 87 -3.60 -1.37 2.57
CA PHE A 87 -3.28 -1.11 1.18
C PHE A 87 -3.22 0.39 0.92
N HIS A 88 -2.12 0.82 0.33
CA HIS A 88 -1.98 2.13 -0.29
C HIS A 88 -2.13 1.98 -1.80
N MET A 89 -3.10 2.64 -2.38
CA MET A 89 -3.40 2.54 -3.80
C MET A 89 -3.36 3.93 -4.43
N LEU A 90 -2.55 4.09 -5.45
CA LEU A 90 -2.55 5.29 -6.29
C LEU A 90 -3.39 5.01 -7.52
N PHE A 91 -4.61 5.55 -7.54
CA PHE A 91 -5.49 5.54 -8.71
C PHE A 91 -5.30 6.82 -9.52
N ILE A 92 -5.50 6.73 -10.83
CA ILE A 92 -5.80 7.93 -11.62
C ILE A 92 -7.09 8.56 -11.06
N ASP A 93 -7.08 9.88 -10.84
CA ASP A 93 -8.25 10.63 -10.31
C ASP A 93 -9.23 10.95 -11.43
N GLY A 94 -9.56 9.93 -12.22
CA GLY A 94 -10.37 10.00 -13.41
C GLY A 94 -10.50 8.67 -14.13
N ILE A 95 -10.89 8.75 -15.37
CA ILE A 95 -11.08 7.61 -16.27
C ILE A 95 -10.47 7.90 -17.65
N TYR A 96 -9.98 6.87 -18.31
CA TYR A 96 -9.67 6.91 -19.73
C TYR A 96 -10.88 6.39 -20.51
N ILE A 97 -11.33 7.17 -21.48
CA ILE A 97 -12.43 6.81 -22.38
C ILE A 97 -11.84 6.50 -23.74
N ASP A 98 -12.25 5.39 -24.34
CA ASP A 98 -11.84 5.02 -25.69
C ASP A 98 -12.36 6.07 -26.70
N GLY A 99 -11.47 6.64 -27.51
CA GLY A 99 -11.83 7.55 -28.60
C GLY A 99 -12.56 6.83 -29.74
N PHE A 100 -13.00 7.60 -30.74
CA PHE A 100 -13.88 7.13 -31.82
C PHE A 100 -13.36 5.87 -32.53
N ASN A 101 -12.02 5.74 -32.72
CA ASN A 101 -11.40 4.57 -33.37
C ASN A 101 -10.63 3.67 -32.40
N LYS A 102 -10.80 3.80 -31.08
CA LYS A 102 -10.04 3.11 -30.01
C LYS A 102 -8.51 3.36 -30.04
N GLU A 103 -8.02 4.19 -30.95
CA GLU A 103 -6.59 4.45 -31.10
C GLU A 103 -6.05 5.44 -30.08
N LYS A 104 -6.89 6.37 -29.64
CA LYS A 104 -6.49 7.40 -28.68
C LYS A 104 -7.45 7.42 -27.50
N GLN A 105 -6.91 7.21 -26.29
CA GLN A 105 -7.68 7.32 -25.05
C GLN A 105 -7.65 8.78 -24.57
N VAL A 106 -8.83 9.29 -24.19
CA VAL A 106 -8.97 10.62 -23.63
C VAL A 106 -9.14 10.50 -22.11
N PHE A 107 -8.33 11.22 -21.36
CA PHE A 107 -8.46 11.30 -19.91
C PHE A 107 -9.59 12.26 -19.53
N LYS A 108 -10.53 11.77 -18.72
CA LYS A 108 -11.61 12.55 -18.12
C LYS A 108 -11.43 12.55 -16.62
N ARG A 109 -11.21 13.72 -16.03
CA ARG A 109 -11.13 13.89 -14.58
C ARG A 109 -12.47 13.58 -13.92
N VAL A 110 -12.44 12.99 -12.72
CA VAL A 110 -13.59 12.72 -11.88
C VAL A 110 -13.47 13.54 -10.60
N LYS A 111 -14.61 14.09 -10.12
CA LYS A 111 -14.62 14.83 -8.84
C LYS A 111 -14.21 13.96 -7.68
N ALA A 112 -13.54 14.54 -6.69
CA ALA A 112 -13.15 13.87 -5.45
C ALA A 112 -14.36 13.15 -4.79
N PRO A 113 -14.15 12.00 -4.14
CA PRO A 113 -15.22 11.34 -3.41
C PRO A 113 -15.65 12.18 -2.21
N THR A 114 -16.95 12.22 -1.95
CA THR A 114 -17.50 12.79 -0.72
C THR A 114 -17.43 11.78 0.43
N THR A 115 -17.56 12.24 1.68
CA THR A 115 -17.60 11.36 2.86
C THR A 115 -18.77 10.35 2.76
N THR A 116 -19.93 10.78 2.27
CA THR A 116 -21.07 9.89 2.03
C THR A 116 -20.76 8.79 1.03
N GLU A 117 -20.09 9.12 -0.08
CA GLU A 117 -19.64 8.13 -1.06
C GLU A 117 -18.61 7.16 -0.47
N LEU A 118 -17.68 7.66 0.35
CA LEU A 118 -16.70 6.81 1.03
C LEU A 118 -17.36 5.83 2.00
N ASN A 119 -18.32 6.28 2.80
CA ASN A 119 -19.10 5.41 3.68
C ASN A 119 -19.88 4.33 2.90
N ALA A 120 -20.51 4.71 1.79
CA ALA A 120 -21.20 3.76 0.91
C ALA A 120 -20.22 2.74 0.27
N LEU A 121 -19.00 3.17 -0.08
CA LEU A 121 -17.97 2.29 -0.61
C LEU A 121 -17.47 1.30 0.46
N VAL A 122 -17.21 1.77 1.68
CA VAL A 122 -16.79 0.91 2.78
C VAL A 122 -17.87 -0.11 3.13
N HIS A 123 -19.14 0.30 3.16
CA HIS A 123 -20.26 -0.61 3.38
C HIS A 123 -20.34 -1.69 2.30
N LYS A 124 -20.31 -1.32 1.03
CA LYS A 124 -20.28 -2.29 -0.08
C LYS A 124 -19.05 -3.20 -0.03
N LEU A 125 -17.90 -2.67 0.40
CA LEU A 125 -16.67 -3.44 0.56
C LEU A 125 -16.83 -4.50 1.65
N SER A 126 -17.28 -4.11 2.85
CA SER A 126 -17.45 -5.03 3.98
C SER A 126 -18.40 -6.17 3.62
N GLN A 127 -19.54 -5.88 2.99
CA GLN A 127 -20.47 -6.90 2.51
C GLN A 127 -19.87 -7.85 1.48
N ARG A 128 -19.10 -7.31 0.49
CA ARG A 128 -18.48 -8.15 -0.54
C ARG A 128 -17.37 -9.04 0.05
N VAL A 129 -16.62 -8.51 1.00
CA VAL A 129 -15.58 -9.28 1.70
C VAL A 129 -16.21 -10.36 2.56
N ALA A 130 -17.27 -10.04 3.34
CA ALA A 130 -17.99 -11.03 4.13
C ALA A 130 -18.51 -12.17 3.25
N ARG A 131 -19.29 -11.87 2.20
CA ARG A 131 -19.79 -12.90 1.27
C ARG A 131 -18.67 -13.76 0.65
N PHE A 132 -17.53 -13.14 0.31
CA PHE A 132 -16.38 -13.87 -0.20
C PHE A 132 -15.83 -14.82 0.85
N LEU A 133 -15.65 -14.38 2.10
CA LEU A 133 -15.12 -15.19 3.19
C LEU A 133 -16.09 -16.32 3.57
N THR A 134 -17.40 -16.06 3.65
CA THR A 134 -18.44 -17.07 3.88
C THR A 134 -18.40 -18.14 2.78
N LYS A 135 -18.32 -17.74 1.51
CA LYS A 135 -18.18 -18.68 0.38
C LYS A 135 -16.91 -19.53 0.43
N GLN A 136 -15.86 -19.03 1.07
CA GLN A 136 -14.60 -19.78 1.27
C GLN A 136 -14.61 -20.63 2.55
N GLY A 137 -15.69 -20.62 3.33
CA GLY A 137 -15.76 -21.31 4.63
C GLY A 137 -14.89 -20.68 5.71
N LEU A 138 -14.43 -19.43 5.50
CA LEU A 138 -13.57 -18.70 6.43
C LEU A 138 -14.34 -17.78 7.38
N LEU A 139 -15.62 -17.56 7.13
CA LEU A 139 -16.52 -16.78 7.97
C LEU A 139 -17.78 -17.60 8.20
N VAL A 140 -18.10 -17.81 9.46
CA VAL A 140 -19.36 -18.41 9.90
C VAL A 140 -20.18 -17.30 10.53
N GLU A 141 -21.39 -17.12 10.05
CA GLU A 141 -22.36 -16.19 10.61
C GLU A 141 -23.25 -16.96 11.60
N ASP A 142 -23.22 -16.52 12.85
CA ASP A 142 -24.16 -16.92 13.89
C ASP A 142 -25.19 -15.79 14.10
N ILE A 143 -26.28 -16.06 14.83
CA ILE A 143 -27.44 -15.13 14.98
C ILE A 143 -26.99 -13.73 15.42
N ASP A 144 -25.95 -13.65 16.26
CA ASP A 144 -25.50 -12.37 16.84
C ASP A 144 -24.07 -11.98 16.44
N ASN A 145 -23.29 -12.87 15.83
CA ASN A 145 -21.86 -12.63 15.56
C ASN A 145 -21.38 -13.32 14.28
N SER A 146 -20.43 -12.69 13.62
CA SER A 146 -19.68 -13.30 12.52
C SER A 146 -18.28 -13.70 13.02
N ASN A 147 -17.99 -14.98 13.06
CA ASN A 147 -16.73 -15.52 13.56
C ASN A 147 -15.86 -16.00 12.39
N LEU A 148 -14.57 -15.62 12.40
CA LEU A 148 -13.60 -16.21 11.47
C LEU A 148 -13.27 -17.62 11.93
N THR A 149 -13.53 -18.61 11.07
CA THR A 149 -13.15 -20.00 11.27
C THR A 149 -11.76 -20.20 10.68
N LEU A 150 -10.81 -20.47 11.55
CA LEU A 150 -9.42 -20.77 11.17
C LEU A 150 -9.14 -22.27 11.25
N ASP A 151 -10.19 -23.07 11.29
CA ASP A 151 -10.12 -24.53 11.31
C ASP A 151 -9.43 -25.04 10.03
N GLY A 152 -8.39 -25.83 10.21
CA GLY A 152 -7.55 -26.29 9.08
C GLY A 152 -6.30 -25.48 8.80
N LEU A 153 -5.99 -24.46 9.60
CA LEU A 153 -4.65 -23.87 9.60
C LEU A 153 -3.65 -24.95 10.06
N ALA A 154 -2.77 -25.36 9.17
CA ALA A 154 -1.60 -26.14 9.60
C ALA A 154 -0.85 -25.36 10.69
N PRO A 155 -0.37 -26.02 11.77
CA PRO A 155 0.41 -25.34 12.80
C PRO A 155 1.62 -24.65 12.15
N ASP A 156 1.70 -23.33 12.30
CA ASP A 156 2.81 -22.52 11.80
C ASP A 156 3.29 -21.64 12.96
N PRO A 157 4.54 -21.76 13.42
CA PRO A 157 5.09 -20.95 14.49
C PRO A 157 4.94 -19.44 14.27
N MET A 158 4.80 -19.03 13.01
CA MET A 158 4.57 -17.63 12.64
C MET A 158 3.19 -17.12 13.07
N GLN A 159 2.21 -17.99 13.28
CA GLN A 159 0.85 -17.58 13.68
C GLN A 159 0.85 -16.86 15.03
N ASP A 160 1.58 -17.39 16.01
CA ASP A 160 1.76 -16.77 17.31
C ASP A 160 2.42 -15.39 17.17
N LEU A 161 3.48 -15.29 16.35
CA LEU A 161 4.15 -14.02 16.11
C LEU A 161 3.20 -13.01 15.46
N TYR A 162 2.40 -13.42 14.48
CA TYR A 162 1.40 -12.55 13.84
C TYR A 162 0.35 -12.07 14.85
N GLY A 163 -0.23 -12.99 15.62
CA GLY A 163 -1.24 -12.66 16.62
C GLY A 163 -0.75 -11.67 17.67
N HIS A 164 0.42 -11.94 18.25
CA HIS A 164 1.04 -11.05 19.24
C HIS A 164 1.44 -9.70 18.63
N SER A 165 1.99 -9.69 17.41
CA SER A 165 2.37 -8.47 16.74
C SER A 165 1.17 -7.56 16.42
N ILE A 166 0.05 -8.13 15.92
CA ILE A 166 -1.19 -7.41 15.63
C ILE A 166 -1.81 -6.82 16.90
N THR A 167 -1.80 -7.57 17.99
CA THR A 167 -2.41 -7.19 19.28
C THR A 167 -1.47 -6.41 20.19
N TYR A 168 -0.30 -6.00 19.71
CA TYR A 168 0.70 -5.27 20.48
C TYR A 168 1.19 -6.00 21.73
N ARG A 169 1.36 -7.32 21.64
CA ARG A 169 1.87 -8.16 22.72
C ARG A 169 3.30 -8.60 22.46
N VAL A 170 3.98 -9.00 23.55
CA VAL A 170 5.27 -9.68 23.50
C VAL A 170 5.06 -11.10 23.02
N ALA A 171 5.75 -11.51 21.95
CA ALA A 171 5.54 -12.82 21.33
C ALA A 171 6.36 -13.94 21.99
N LEU A 172 7.55 -13.63 22.50
CA LEU A 172 8.55 -14.60 22.95
C LEU A 172 9.14 -14.22 24.29
N GLY A 173 9.76 -15.20 24.98
CA GLY A 173 10.47 -15.01 26.25
C GLY A 173 9.58 -14.95 27.48
N ALA A 174 10.16 -14.61 28.64
CA ALA A 174 9.49 -14.60 29.96
C ALA A 174 8.30 -13.61 30.04
N GLN A 175 8.23 -12.62 29.17
CA GLN A 175 7.18 -11.61 29.12
C GLN A 175 6.09 -11.95 28.06
N ARG A 176 6.09 -13.16 27.48
CA ARG A 176 5.13 -13.57 26.46
C ARG A 176 3.68 -13.29 26.88
N GLY A 177 2.90 -12.72 25.97
CA GLY A 177 1.49 -12.38 26.20
C GLY A 177 1.25 -11.03 26.87
N LYS A 178 2.25 -10.43 27.53
CA LYS A 178 2.10 -9.09 28.12
C LYS A 178 1.99 -8.04 27.00
N LYS A 179 1.17 -7.02 27.24
CA LYS A 179 1.08 -5.88 26.32
C LYS A 179 2.41 -5.12 26.32
N VAL A 180 2.92 -4.82 25.13
CA VAL A 180 4.18 -4.05 24.97
C VAL A 180 3.99 -2.63 25.50
N PHE A 181 2.81 -2.09 25.32
CA PHE A 181 2.29 -0.89 25.95
C PHE A 181 0.76 -0.93 25.84
N THR A 182 0.07 -0.34 26.78
CA THR A 182 -1.35 -0.09 26.66
C THR A 182 -1.55 1.04 25.66
N LEU A 183 -1.48 0.72 24.37
CA LEU A 183 -2.23 1.48 23.41
C LEU A 183 -3.69 1.19 23.74
N GLN A 184 -4.34 2.05 24.50
CA GLN A 184 -5.74 2.25 24.23
C GLN A 184 -5.77 2.63 22.76
N THR A 185 -6.21 1.74 21.93
CA THR A 185 -6.77 2.08 20.66
C THR A 185 -8.05 2.86 20.97
N LEU A 186 -7.90 4.10 21.37
CA LEU A 186 -8.89 5.09 21.06
C LEU A 186 -9.02 4.93 19.55
N ALA A 187 -10.14 4.39 19.11
CA ALA A 187 -10.59 4.62 17.76
C ALA A 187 -10.24 6.09 17.52
N PRO A 188 -9.50 6.46 16.46
CA PRO A 188 -9.22 7.84 16.22
C PRO A 188 -10.57 8.52 16.39
N GLN A 189 -10.68 9.43 17.37
CA GLN A 189 -11.85 10.27 17.45
C GLN A 189 -11.85 10.91 16.08
N ILE A 190 -12.76 10.46 15.26
CA ILE A 190 -13.07 11.11 14.02
C ILE A 190 -13.64 12.42 14.53
N GLU A 191 -12.78 13.43 14.70
CA GLU A 191 -13.25 14.78 14.70
C GLU A 191 -14.10 14.84 13.43
N GLU A 192 -15.39 15.06 13.60
CA GLU A 192 -16.31 15.34 12.51
C GLU A 192 -15.93 16.67 11.87
N ASN A 193 -14.70 16.77 11.42
CA ASN A 193 -14.31 17.76 10.45
C ASN A 193 -14.99 17.33 9.16
N SER A 194 -16.04 18.04 8.82
CA SER A 194 -16.91 17.87 7.64
C SER A 194 -16.14 17.75 6.30
N ASP A 195 -14.85 17.94 6.30
CA ASP A 195 -13.93 17.87 5.16
C ASP A 195 -12.98 16.65 5.19
N SER A 196 -13.07 15.78 6.19
CA SER A 196 -12.24 14.57 6.23
C SER A 196 -12.76 13.57 5.22
N GLN A 197 -12.04 13.38 4.10
CA GLN A 197 -12.34 12.34 3.11
C GLN A 197 -12.02 10.95 3.68
N VAL A 198 -12.77 10.55 4.71
CA VAL A 198 -12.63 9.29 5.45
C VAL A 198 -13.99 8.64 5.58
N GLY A 199 -14.05 7.35 5.25
CA GLY A 199 -15.21 6.50 5.52
C GLY A 199 -14.82 5.36 6.47
N SER A 200 -15.70 4.99 7.40
CA SER A 200 -15.45 3.87 8.31
C SER A 200 -16.72 3.04 8.55
N MET A 201 -16.57 1.71 8.62
CA MET A 201 -17.63 0.76 8.97
C MET A 201 -17.05 -0.60 9.32
N ALA A 202 -17.56 -1.25 10.34
CA ALA A 202 -17.19 -2.62 10.73
C ALA A 202 -15.66 -2.85 10.86
N GLY A 203 -14.91 -1.85 11.34
CA GLY A 203 -13.47 -1.90 11.47
C GLY A 203 -12.67 -1.69 10.17
N PHE A 204 -13.35 -1.47 9.04
CA PHE A 204 -12.73 -0.98 7.80
C PHE A 204 -12.66 0.54 7.85
N ILE A 205 -11.51 1.10 7.46
CA ILE A 205 -11.31 2.55 7.39
C ILE A 205 -10.73 2.87 6.01
N LEU A 206 -11.41 3.73 5.26
CA LEU A 206 -11.03 4.15 3.91
C LEU A 206 -10.73 5.64 3.87
N HIS A 207 -9.52 6.00 3.49
CA HIS A 207 -9.09 7.39 3.27
C HIS A 207 -8.85 7.65 1.79
N ALA A 208 -9.26 8.84 1.31
CA ALA A 208 -9.04 9.29 -0.06
C ALA A 208 -8.64 10.78 -0.15
N GLY A 209 -8.14 11.37 0.95
CA GLY A 209 -7.86 12.81 1.05
C GLY A 209 -6.59 13.29 0.33
N VAL A 210 -5.66 12.39 -0.04
CA VAL A 210 -4.41 12.79 -0.68
C VAL A 210 -4.54 12.70 -2.19
N ALA A 211 -4.43 13.83 -2.89
CA ALA A 211 -4.44 13.91 -4.34
C ALA A 211 -3.27 14.74 -4.87
N THR A 212 -2.87 14.48 -6.10
CA THR A 212 -1.85 15.23 -6.84
C THR A 212 -2.39 15.55 -8.22
N ARG A 213 -2.11 16.76 -8.71
CA ARG A 213 -2.43 17.13 -10.10
C ARG A 213 -1.38 16.57 -11.07
N GLY A 214 -1.74 16.46 -12.34
CA GLY A 214 -0.86 15.92 -13.36
C GLY A 214 0.48 16.67 -13.52
N ASN A 215 0.49 17.98 -13.24
CA ASN A 215 1.67 18.83 -13.24
C ASN A 215 2.48 18.79 -11.92
N GLU A 216 1.93 18.26 -10.83
CA GLU A 216 2.60 18.17 -9.53
C GLU A 216 3.48 16.91 -9.41
N ARG A 217 4.41 16.70 -10.36
CA ARG A 217 5.24 15.47 -10.43
C ARG A 217 6.09 15.24 -9.18
N GLU A 218 6.66 16.29 -8.62
CA GLU A 218 7.46 16.20 -7.38
C GLU A 218 6.60 15.77 -6.17
N LYS A 219 5.38 16.32 -6.08
CA LYS A 219 4.44 15.92 -5.03
C LYS A 219 4.05 14.45 -5.18
N LEU A 220 3.77 13.99 -6.42
CA LEU A 220 3.50 12.60 -6.72
C LEU A 220 4.67 11.71 -6.32
N GLU A 221 5.90 12.12 -6.61
CA GLU A 221 7.09 11.36 -6.22
C GLU A 221 7.25 11.30 -4.69
N ARG A 222 7.00 12.40 -3.98
CA ARG A 222 6.97 12.38 -2.49
C ARG A 222 5.95 11.39 -1.95
N VAL A 223 4.74 11.34 -2.54
CA VAL A 223 3.71 10.35 -2.20
C VAL A 223 4.21 8.94 -2.49
N CYS A 224 4.79 8.68 -3.66
CA CYS A 224 5.35 7.37 -4.00
C CYS A 224 6.48 6.94 -3.03
N ARG A 225 7.38 7.86 -2.66
CA ARG A 225 8.44 7.59 -1.65
C ARG A 225 7.86 7.27 -0.28
N TYR A 226 6.83 7.99 0.13
CA TYR A 226 6.14 7.72 1.40
C TYR A 226 5.51 6.34 1.43
N ILE A 227 4.83 5.95 0.35
CA ILE A 227 4.15 4.66 0.24
C ILE A 227 5.15 3.51 0.14
N ALA A 228 6.25 3.70 -0.61
CA ALA A 228 7.28 2.68 -0.81
C ALA A 228 8.30 2.61 0.33
N ARG A 229 8.06 3.29 1.45
CA ARG A 229 8.99 3.32 2.60
C ARG A 229 9.13 1.93 3.24
N PRO A 230 10.31 1.57 3.77
CA PRO A 230 10.49 0.37 4.57
C PRO A 230 9.82 0.52 5.95
N ALA A 231 9.61 -0.60 6.63
CA ALA A 231 9.11 -0.63 7.99
C ALA A 231 10.05 0.06 8.98
N LEU A 232 11.34 -0.12 8.75
CA LEU A 232 12.41 0.29 9.65
C LEU A 232 13.23 1.42 9.03
N PHE A 233 13.55 2.41 9.85
CA PHE A 233 14.52 3.47 9.53
C PHE A 233 15.64 3.44 10.56
N GLU A 234 16.87 3.31 10.13
CA GLU A 234 18.07 3.27 10.98
C GLU A 234 18.12 4.46 11.94
N LYS A 235 17.84 5.66 11.47
CA LYS A 235 17.82 6.89 12.29
C LYS A 235 16.83 6.86 13.48
N ARG A 236 15.91 5.89 13.51
CA ARG A 236 14.96 5.71 14.62
C ARG A 236 15.37 4.65 15.61
N LEU A 237 16.49 3.98 15.36
CA LEU A 237 17.01 2.94 16.20
C LEU A 237 18.18 3.45 17.04
N ALA A 238 18.22 3.04 18.29
CA ALA A 238 19.38 3.18 19.16
C ALA A 238 19.44 1.98 20.09
N ILE A 239 20.64 1.63 20.52
CA ILE A 239 20.86 0.61 21.55
C ILE A 239 21.00 1.35 22.88
N THR A 240 20.28 0.90 23.91
CA THR A 240 20.41 1.42 25.27
C THR A 240 21.62 0.85 25.96
N GLY A 241 22.09 1.47 27.06
CA GLY A 241 23.22 0.95 27.84
C GLY A 241 23.03 -0.48 28.36
N ASN A 242 21.79 -0.95 28.50
CA ASN A 242 21.44 -2.31 28.91
C ASN A 242 21.27 -3.28 27.72
N GLY A 243 21.70 -2.91 26.52
CA GLY A 243 21.61 -3.77 25.33
C GLY A 243 20.19 -3.89 24.71
N ASN A 244 19.21 -3.14 25.19
CA ASN A 244 17.87 -3.12 24.61
C ASN A 244 17.80 -2.20 23.38
N VAL A 245 16.84 -2.49 22.49
CA VAL A 245 16.60 -1.69 21.26
C VAL A 245 15.58 -0.61 21.56
N ARG A 246 15.98 0.65 21.45
CA ARG A 246 15.09 1.82 21.51
C ARG A 246 14.64 2.19 20.10
N TYR A 247 13.34 2.19 19.86
CA TYR A 247 12.73 2.58 18.60
C TYR A 247 11.90 3.86 18.78
N GLN A 248 12.24 4.91 18.03
CA GLN A 248 11.53 6.18 18.06
C GLN A 248 10.23 6.11 17.23
N LEU A 249 9.11 6.44 17.85
CA LEU A 249 7.81 6.50 17.19
C LEU A 249 7.73 7.73 16.26
N LYS A 250 6.96 7.60 15.19
CA LYS A 250 6.70 8.73 14.27
C LYS A 250 5.86 9.82 14.93
N THR A 251 4.87 9.41 15.70
CA THR A 251 3.97 10.31 16.44
C THR A 251 4.10 9.93 17.92
N PRO A 252 4.39 10.88 18.80
CA PRO A 252 4.41 10.62 20.23
C PRO A 252 3.05 10.12 20.71
N TYR A 253 3.05 9.21 21.66
CA TYR A 253 1.86 8.59 22.21
C TYR A 253 1.60 9.15 23.61
N CYS A 254 0.33 9.51 23.91
CA CYS A 254 -0.13 9.84 25.27
C CYS A 254 -0.86 8.62 25.83
N ASP A 255 -0.46 8.12 26.98
CA ASP A 255 -1.10 6.98 27.63
C ASP A 255 -2.33 7.35 28.50
N GLY A 256 -2.67 8.64 28.53
CA GLY A 256 -3.81 9.16 29.29
C GLY A 256 -3.67 9.15 30.81
N THR A 257 -2.60 8.52 31.34
CA THR A 257 -2.33 8.42 32.78
C THR A 257 -1.17 9.28 33.25
N THR A 258 -0.36 9.76 32.33
CA THR A 258 0.78 10.66 32.60
C THR A 258 0.83 11.77 31.55
N ASP A 259 1.18 12.98 31.95
CA ASP A 259 1.37 14.15 31.06
C ASP A 259 2.53 13.98 30.05
N TYR A 260 3.23 12.86 30.10
CA TYR A 260 4.37 12.59 29.25
C TYR A 260 3.99 11.86 27.98
N ARG A 261 4.24 12.51 26.84
CA ARG A 261 4.14 11.88 25.50
C ARG A 261 5.28 10.91 25.30
N ARG A 262 4.98 9.61 25.22
CA ARG A 262 6.00 8.60 24.89
C ARG A 262 6.41 8.73 23.45
N SER A 263 7.64 9.14 23.19
CA SER A 263 8.21 9.31 21.86
C SER A 263 8.91 8.04 21.33
N HIS A 264 9.12 7.04 22.16
CA HIS A 264 9.87 5.82 21.81
C HIS A 264 9.37 4.60 22.56
N VAL A 265 9.70 3.43 22.04
CA VAL A 265 9.44 2.10 22.64
C VAL A 265 10.79 1.40 22.82
N ILE A 266 10.93 0.70 23.95
CA ILE A 266 12.10 -0.12 24.24
C ILE A 266 11.71 -1.58 24.09
N PHE A 267 12.45 -2.33 23.29
CA PHE A 267 12.28 -3.76 23.09
C PHE A 267 13.51 -4.52 23.60
N THR A 268 13.29 -5.71 24.13
CA THR A 268 14.41 -6.64 24.24
C THR A 268 14.89 -7.04 22.83
N PRO A 269 16.14 -7.47 22.65
CA PRO A 269 16.60 -7.94 21.34
C PRO A 269 15.71 -9.02 20.74
N LEU A 270 15.23 -9.97 21.57
CA LEU A 270 14.34 -11.05 21.15
C LEU A 270 12.98 -10.53 20.68
N ASP A 271 12.37 -9.60 21.42
CA ASP A 271 11.10 -8.98 21.02
C ASP A 271 11.23 -8.19 19.73
N PHE A 272 12.34 -7.47 19.58
CA PHE A 272 12.61 -6.72 18.36
C PHE A 272 12.71 -7.65 17.14
N MET A 273 13.45 -8.76 17.27
CA MET A 273 13.55 -9.76 16.22
C MET A 273 12.21 -10.43 15.92
N ALA A 274 11.42 -10.76 16.93
CA ALA A 274 10.08 -11.32 16.75
C ALA A 274 9.15 -10.36 15.97
N LYS A 275 9.21 -9.06 16.28
CA LYS A 275 8.44 -8.05 15.55
C LYS A 275 8.88 -7.93 14.10
N LEU A 276 10.19 -7.91 13.83
CA LEU A 276 10.70 -7.89 12.47
C LEU A 276 10.30 -9.14 11.69
N ALA A 277 10.41 -10.32 12.29
CA ALA A 277 10.01 -11.59 11.69
C ALA A 277 8.52 -11.57 11.27
N ALA A 278 7.64 -11.04 12.13
CA ALA A 278 6.22 -10.91 11.81
C ALA A 278 5.94 -10.00 10.60
N LEU A 279 6.82 -9.04 10.31
CA LEU A 279 6.66 -8.13 9.16
C LEU A 279 7.10 -8.76 7.83
N VAL A 280 7.92 -9.81 7.85
CA VAL A 280 8.40 -10.47 6.63
C VAL A 280 7.21 -11.14 5.93
N PRO A 281 6.96 -10.85 4.64
CA PRO A 281 5.91 -11.53 3.89
C PRO A 281 6.27 -13.00 3.64
N LYS A 282 5.27 -13.85 3.48
CA LYS A 282 5.49 -15.22 3.01
C LYS A 282 6.18 -15.20 1.63
N PRO A 283 6.97 -16.24 1.29
CA PRO A 283 7.64 -16.31 0.00
C PRO A 283 6.69 -16.11 -1.18
N ARG A 284 7.17 -15.53 -2.27
CA ARG A 284 6.44 -15.29 -3.53
C ARG A 284 5.23 -14.33 -3.41
N VAL A 285 5.14 -13.54 -2.34
CA VAL A 285 4.12 -12.49 -2.19
C VAL A 285 4.65 -11.18 -2.75
N ASN A 286 4.07 -10.74 -3.87
CA ASN A 286 4.37 -9.42 -4.42
C ASN A 286 3.59 -8.34 -3.65
N LEU A 287 4.32 -7.41 -3.05
CA LEU A 287 3.75 -6.29 -2.29
C LEU A 287 3.38 -5.08 -3.15
N THR A 288 3.89 -5.01 -4.39
CA THR A 288 3.51 -3.98 -5.36
C THR A 288 2.72 -4.63 -6.49
N ARG A 289 1.54 -4.08 -6.80
CA ARG A 289 0.65 -4.63 -7.83
C ARG A 289 0.10 -3.54 -8.72
N PHE A 290 -0.09 -3.88 -9.99
CA PHE A 290 -0.59 -2.98 -11.03
C PHE A 290 -1.95 -3.46 -11.53
N PHE A 291 -2.89 -2.52 -11.69
CA PHE A 291 -4.26 -2.80 -12.09
C PHE A 291 -4.73 -1.88 -13.22
N GLY A 292 -5.76 -2.35 -13.94
CA GLY A 292 -6.38 -1.60 -15.02
C GLY A 292 -5.40 -1.26 -16.13
N VAL A 293 -5.31 0.01 -16.53
CA VAL A 293 -4.42 0.44 -17.62
C VAL A 293 -2.93 0.26 -17.28
N PHE A 294 -2.57 0.12 -16.00
CA PHE A 294 -1.17 -0.12 -15.58
C PHE A 294 -0.81 -1.61 -15.47
N ALA A 295 -1.78 -2.52 -15.62
CA ALA A 295 -1.49 -3.95 -15.54
C ALA A 295 -0.50 -4.36 -16.65
N PRO A 296 0.45 -5.28 -16.37
CA PRO A 296 1.46 -5.70 -17.35
C PRO A 296 0.87 -6.19 -18.68
N ASN A 297 -0.28 -6.87 -18.62
CA ASN A 297 -0.95 -7.44 -19.79
C ASN A 297 -2.03 -6.50 -20.38
N SER A 298 -2.10 -5.24 -19.93
CA SER A 298 -3.08 -4.29 -20.46
C SER A 298 -2.63 -3.78 -21.84
N GLN A 299 -3.50 -3.90 -22.83
CA GLN A 299 -3.27 -3.32 -24.15
C GLN A 299 -3.10 -1.79 -24.12
N TYR A 300 -3.67 -1.12 -23.11
CA TYR A 300 -3.58 0.33 -22.92
C TYR A 300 -2.27 0.78 -22.24
N ARG A 301 -1.49 -0.16 -21.70
CA ARG A 301 -0.27 0.18 -20.95
C ARG A 301 0.72 0.96 -21.80
N ILE A 302 0.99 0.49 -23.03
CA ILE A 302 1.98 1.08 -23.93
C ILE A 302 1.59 2.51 -24.37
N THR A 303 0.30 2.78 -24.49
CA THR A 303 -0.20 4.10 -24.94
C THR A 303 -0.33 5.10 -23.80
N ILE A 304 -0.57 4.62 -22.57
CA ILE A 304 -0.85 5.48 -21.41
C ILE A 304 0.40 5.68 -20.55
N THR A 305 1.24 4.66 -20.41
CA THR A 305 2.48 4.77 -19.63
C THR A 305 3.59 5.42 -20.48
N GLN A 306 4.56 6.02 -19.81
CA GLN A 306 5.73 6.59 -20.48
C GLN A 306 6.81 5.53 -20.79
N GLU A 307 6.46 4.24 -20.74
CA GLU A 307 7.39 3.18 -21.14
C GLU A 307 7.73 3.33 -22.61
N LYS A 308 9.04 3.42 -22.92
CA LYS A 308 9.51 3.41 -24.31
C LYS A 308 8.99 2.15 -25.00
N LYS A 309 8.32 2.29 -26.14
CA LYS A 309 7.94 1.14 -26.97
C LYS A 309 9.19 0.29 -27.21
N PRO A 310 9.14 -1.04 -26.98
CA PRO A 310 10.23 -1.89 -27.45
C PRO A 310 10.40 -1.61 -28.94
N LYS A 311 11.62 -1.28 -29.38
CA LYS A 311 11.92 -1.13 -30.80
C LYS A 311 11.38 -2.36 -31.50
N SER A 312 10.40 -2.20 -32.39
CA SER A 312 9.87 -3.31 -33.18
C SER A 312 11.07 -3.97 -33.83
N ARG A 313 11.22 -5.27 -33.68
CA ARG A 313 12.11 -6.07 -34.50
C ARG A 313 11.66 -5.83 -35.94
N MET A 314 12.35 -4.98 -36.67
CA MET A 314 12.30 -5.02 -38.13
C MET A 314 12.77 -6.42 -38.49
N THR A 315 11.88 -7.17 -39.10
CA THR A 315 12.20 -8.39 -39.79
C THR A 315 13.19 -8.04 -40.91
N SER A 316 14.46 -8.23 -40.66
CA SER A 316 15.49 -8.32 -41.66
C SER A 316 16.15 -9.68 -41.48
N ASP A 317 15.86 -10.50 -42.45
CA ASP A 317 16.63 -11.53 -43.10
C ASP A 317 17.65 -12.36 -42.30
N LYS A 318 17.67 -13.61 -42.72
CA LYS A 318 18.46 -14.75 -42.23
C LYS A 318 19.95 -14.44 -42.09
N GLY A 319 20.53 -14.89 -40.96
CA GLY A 319 21.98 -15.15 -40.90
C GLY A 319 22.57 -14.69 -39.57
N ASP A 320 22.80 -15.64 -38.76
CA ASP A 320 23.80 -15.80 -37.72
C ASP A 320 23.32 -15.94 -36.28
N LYS A 321 23.84 -17.03 -35.76
CA LYS A 321 23.64 -17.56 -34.41
C LYS A 321 24.25 -16.62 -33.35
N TRP A 322 23.55 -16.60 -32.19
CA TRP A 322 24.12 -16.31 -30.87
C TRP A 322 24.62 -14.88 -30.62
N ASP A 323 23.66 -13.99 -30.36
CA ASP A 323 23.94 -12.99 -29.34
C ASP A 323 22.67 -12.84 -28.46
N LYS A 324 22.73 -13.38 -27.24
CA LYS A 324 21.75 -13.14 -26.20
C LYS A 324 21.80 -11.63 -25.91
N THR A 325 20.90 -10.89 -26.51
CA THR A 325 20.70 -9.46 -26.18
C THR A 325 20.67 -9.33 -24.65
N VAL A 326 21.73 -8.79 -24.12
CA VAL A 326 21.84 -8.32 -22.75
C VAL A 326 20.62 -7.44 -22.53
N LYS A 327 19.66 -7.90 -21.72
CA LYS A 327 18.61 -7.05 -21.16
C LYS A 327 19.36 -5.89 -20.52
N GLU A 328 19.29 -4.69 -21.10
CA GLU A 328 19.82 -3.49 -20.45
C GLU A 328 19.27 -3.48 -19.04
N LYS A 329 20.07 -3.89 -18.08
CA LYS A 329 19.74 -3.76 -16.66
C LYS A 329 19.58 -2.27 -16.45
N ARG A 330 18.36 -1.83 -16.14
CA ARG A 330 18.12 -0.43 -15.75
C ARG A 330 19.11 -0.10 -14.65
N GLN A 331 20.08 0.76 -14.96
CA GLN A 331 21.08 1.16 -13.99
C GLN A 331 20.37 1.92 -12.87
N SER A 332 20.66 1.54 -11.63
CA SER A 332 20.18 2.30 -10.48
C SER A 332 20.78 3.71 -10.53
N MET A 333 20.03 4.72 -10.08
CA MET A 333 20.53 6.08 -10.02
C MET A 333 21.81 6.14 -9.18
N THR A 334 22.81 6.92 -9.62
CA THR A 334 23.99 7.22 -8.83
C THR A 334 23.60 7.94 -7.53
N TRP A 335 24.46 7.91 -6.54
CA TRP A 335 24.24 8.62 -5.26
C TRP A 335 24.04 10.13 -5.49
N ALA A 336 24.86 10.75 -6.34
CA ALA A 336 24.74 12.15 -6.72
C ALA A 336 23.36 12.50 -7.31
N LYS A 337 22.88 11.70 -8.27
CA LYS A 337 21.54 11.88 -8.84
C LYS A 337 20.43 11.73 -7.80
N ARG A 338 20.61 10.84 -6.81
CA ARG A 338 19.64 10.68 -5.71
C ARG A 338 19.61 11.91 -4.81
N LEU A 339 20.79 12.48 -4.45
CA LEU A 339 20.89 13.70 -3.66
C LEU A 339 20.22 14.88 -4.36
N LYS A 340 20.53 15.10 -5.63
CA LYS A 340 19.93 16.16 -6.44
C LYS A 340 18.41 16.01 -6.50
N ARG A 341 17.90 14.81 -6.76
CA ARG A 341 16.46 14.55 -6.92
C ARG A 341 15.67 14.60 -5.62
N VAL A 342 16.23 14.14 -4.51
CA VAL A 342 15.49 14.00 -3.24
C VAL A 342 15.65 15.21 -2.34
N PHE A 343 16.83 15.80 -2.35
CA PHE A 343 17.21 16.88 -1.42
C PHE A 343 17.55 18.19 -2.13
N SER A 344 17.52 18.22 -3.47
CA SER A 344 17.95 19.36 -4.31
C SER A 344 19.42 19.75 -4.06
N ILE A 345 20.25 18.77 -3.61
CA ILE A 345 21.67 18.97 -3.40
C ILE A 345 22.40 18.50 -4.67
N ASP A 346 22.99 19.44 -5.39
CA ASP A 346 23.84 19.17 -6.56
C ASP A 346 25.31 19.09 -6.07
N ILE A 347 25.94 17.91 -6.22
CA ILE A 347 27.34 17.69 -5.90
C ILE A 347 28.18 17.47 -7.17
N GLU A 348 27.54 17.44 -8.35
CA GLU A 348 28.22 17.25 -9.64
C GLU A 348 28.58 18.57 -10.29
N THR A 349 27.92 19.67 -9.90
CA THR A 349 28.16 21.03 -10.41
C THR A 349 28.64 21.93 -9.27
N CYS A 350 29.77 22.58 -9.47
CA CYS A 350 30.28 23.61 -8.56
C CYS A 350 29.62 24.95 -8.88
N GLU A 351 29.08 25.65 -7.89
CA GLU A 351 28.49 26.97 -8.10
C GLU A 351 29.55 28.06 -8.43
N ALA A 352 30.83 27.76 -8.18
CA ALA A 352 31.93 28.71 -8.36
C ALA A 352 32.73 28.50 -9.68
N CYS A 353 32.55 27.41 -10.37
CA CYS A 353 33.18 27.11 -11.66
C CYS A 353 32.20 26.36 -12.61
#